data_456830b90579a3e751088d51921e168f
#
_entry.id   456830b90579a3e751088d51921e168f
#
_cell.length_a   1.000
_cell.length_b   1.000
_cell.length_c   1.000
_cell.angle_alpha   90.00
_cell.angle_beta   90.00
_cell.angle_gamma   90.00
#
_symmetry.space_group_name_H-M   'P 1'
#
loop_
_entity.id
_entity.type
_entity.pdbx_description
1 polymer ?
#
loop_
_entity_poly.entity_id
_entity_poly.type
_entity_poly.pdbx_seq_one_letter_code
_entity_poly.pdbx_strand_id
1 'polypeptide(L)'
;MVIRRFLFSWVCLLASSLFMYGQMAVKTNVAMDAVAIPNLGVEVGLSKKLTVDIPFYYNSWKYSDNKMLKLVMVQPELRYWLCDKFNGHFFGFHLMGGAYNTTGIDLPFSPFDDLKDFRYKGHFYGGGVSYGYQFVLGRHWNLGATIGLGYAYVRYKKYECEECGDMLEKSNKNYWGPTKAALNLIYICLLYTSD
;
A
#
# COMPACT_ATOMS: atom_id res chain seq x y z
N MET A 1 -26.37 5.69 17.49
CA MET A 1 -25.80 6.82 16.70
C MET A 1 -24.80 7.66 17.49
N VAL A 2 -24.99 7.87 18.78
CA VAL A 2 -24.12 8.66 19.68
C VAL A 2 -22.73 8.03 19.85
N ILE A 3 -22.63 6.74 20.12
CA ILE A 3 -21.35 6.02 20.35
C ILE A 3 -20.41 6.13 19.12
N ARG A 4 -20.95 6.06 17.90
CA ARG A 4 -20.17 6.19 16.65
C ARG A 4 -19.59 7.60 16.46
N ARG A 5 -20.31 8.64 16.93
CA ARG A 5 -19.83 10.04 16.92
C ARG A 5 -18.74 10.25 17.98
N PHE A 6 -18.91 9.65 19.16
CA PHE A 6 -17.88 9.69 20.22
C PHE A 6 -16.60 8.99 19.79
N LEU A 7 -16.67 7.78 19.23
CA LEU A 7 -15.50 7.07 18.72
C LEU A 7 -14.78 7.86 17.61
N PHE A 8 -15.52 8.47 16.70
CA PHE A 8 -14.95 9.31 15.64
C PHE A 8 -14.26 10.56 16.22
N SER A 9 -14.87 11.22 17.20
CA SER A 9 -14.28 12.38 17.89
C SER A 9 -13.00 12.01 18.64
N TRP A 10 -12.96 10.86 19.31
CA TRP A 10 -11.77 10.36 20.01
C TRP A 10 -10.65 9.99 19.03
N VAL A 11 -10.97 9.38 17.90
CA VAL A 11 -10.00 9.08 16.84
C VAL A 11 -9.43 10.38 16.25
N CYS A 12 -10.24 11.39 16.01
CA CYS A 12 -9.77 12.69 15.54
C CYS A 12 -8.89 13.41 16.56
N LEU A 13 -9.22 13.35 17.86
CA LEU A 13 -8.41 13.92 18.94
C LEU A 13 -7.07 13.19 19.10
N LEU A 14 -7.05 11.87 19.02
CA LEU A 14 -5.82 11.08 19.05
C LEU A 14 -4.97 11.33 17.80
N ALA A 15 -5.59 11.43 16.62
CA ALA A 15 -4.90 11.79 15.40
C ALA A 15 -4.26 13.19 15.50
N SER A 16 -4.98 14.20 15.99
CA SER A 16 -4.45 15.56 16.13
C SER A 16 -3.25 15.65 17.08
N SER A 17 -3.24 14.85 18.15
CA SER A 17 -2.10 14.82 19.09
C SER A 17 -0.84 14.16 18.49
N LEU A 18 -1.00 13.20 17.60
CA LEU A 18 0.12 12.57 16.87
C LEU A 18 0.77 13.54 15.86
N PHE A 19 -0.01 14.46 15.30
CA PHE A 19 0.50 15.48 14.36
C PHE A 19 1.31 16.59 15.06
N MET A 20 1.16 16.81 16.36
CA MET A 20 1.84 17.90 17.07
C MET A 20 3.34 17.64 17.37
N TYR A 21 3.79 16.38 17.39
CA TYR A 21 5.17 16.03 17.79
C TYR A 21 5.94 15.18 16.79
N GLY A 22 5.33 14.80 15.67
CA GLY A 22 5.91 13.87 14.71
C GLY A 22 6.45 14.57 13.47
N GLN A 23 7.70 14.28 13.07
CA GLN A 23 8.12 14.55 11.69
C GLN A 23 7.22 13.74 10.75
N MET A 24 6.71 14.39 9.71
CA MET A 24 5.91 13.78 8.66
C MET A 24 6.70 13.68 7.38
N ALA A 25 6.43 12.64 6.63
CA ALA A 25 6.89 12.52 5.24
C ALA A 25 5.73 12.12 4.33
N VAL A 26 5.73 12.70 3.14
CA VAL A 26 4.82 12.32 2.04
C VAL A 26 5.66 11.60 1.00
N LYS A 27 5.12 10.54 0.42
CA LYS A 27 5.86 9.72 -0.54
C LYS A 27 4.99 9.17 -1.66
N THR A 28 5.64 8.86 -2.77
CA THR A 28 5.07 8.08 -3.86
C THR A 28 5.98 6.90 -4.19
N ASN A 29 5.40 5.78 -4.60
CA ASN A 29 6.12 4.62 -5.09
C ASN A 29 6.29 4.73 -6.61
N VAL A 30 7.45 5.19 -7.04
CA VAL A 30 7.79 5.44 -8.44
C VAL A 30 7.68 4.18 -9.30
N ALA A 31 7.96 3.00 -8.72
CA ALA A 31 7.81 1.73 -9.45
C ALA A 31 6.34 1.44 -9.79
N MET A 32 5.42 1.78 -8.91
CA MET A 32 3.97 1.64 -9.16
C MET A 32 3.45 2.74 -10.10
N ASP A 33 3.96 3.96 -9.98
CA ASP A 33 3.63 5.05 -10.90
C ASP A 33 4.06 4.71 -12.34
N ALA A 34 5.21 4.04 -12.51
CA ALA A 34 5.71 3.61 -13.83
C ALA A 34 4.80 2.57 -14.51
N VAL A 35 4.05 1.78 -13.75
CA VAL A 35 3.03 0.85 -14.27
C VAL A 35 1.61 1.45 -14.21
N ALA A 36 1.52 2.78 -14.14
CA ALA A 36 0.29 3.55 -14.11
C ALA A 36 -0.66 3.18 -12.95
N ILE A 37 -0.11 2.89 -11.78
CA ILE A 37 -0.85 2.72 -10.53
C ILE A 37 -0.54 3.92 -9.61
N PRO A 38 -1.28 5.02 -9.71
CA PRO A 38 -1.11 6.18 -8.85
C PRO A 38 -1.20 5.80 -7.37
N ASN A 39 -0.32 6.40 -6.58
CA ASN A 39 -0.27 6.11 -5.16
C ASN A 39 0.22 7.33 -4.37
N LEU A 40 -0.16 7.37 -3.12
CA LEU A 40 0.28 8.38 -2.17
C LEU A 40 0.43 7.74 -0.80
N GLY A 41 1.56 7.96 -0.15
CA GLY A 41 1.82 7.49 1.20
C GLY A 41 2.10 8.65 2.15
N VAL A 42 1.68 8.48 3.38
CA VAL A 42 2.02 9.37 4.50
C VAL A 42 2.72 8.56 5.57
N GLU A 43 3.88 9.00 5.98
CA GLU A 43 4.65 8.40 7.07
C GLU A 43 4.81 9.36 8.22
N VAL A 44 4.50 8.91 9.44
CA VAL A 44 4.54 9.72 10.66
C VAL A 44 5.53 9.09 11.64
N GLY A 45 6.44 9.91 12.18
CA GLY A 45 7.37 9.49 13.22
C GLY A 45 6.65 9.40 14.57
N LEU A 46 6.64 8.21 15.17
CA LEU A 46 6.10 7.99 16.53
C LEU A 46 7.17 8.18 17.61
N SER A 47 8.41 7.85 17.28
CA SER A 47 9.56 8.03 18.17
C SER A 47 10.84 8.27 17.37
N LYS A 48 12.00 8.27 18.03
CA LYS A 48 13.30 8.40 17.35
C LYS A 48 13.59 7.26 16.35
N LYS A 49 13.05 6.07 16.61
CA LYS A 49 13.31 4.86 15.81
C LYS A 49 12.06 4.17 15.29
N LEU A 50 10.88 4.76 15.48
CA LEU A 50 9.62 4.13 15.10
C LEU A 50 8.78 5.08 14.24
N THR A 51 8.31 4.58 13.09
CA THR A 51 7.39 5.30 12.21
C THR A 51 6.23 4.41 11.78
N VAL A 52 5.10 5.03 11.45
CA VAL A 52 3.98 4.39 10.78
C VAL A 52 3.84 4.98 9.39
N ASP A 53 3.82 4.11 8.40
CA ASP A 53 3.64 4.41 6.98
C ASP A 53 2.28 3.92 6.50
N ILE A 54 1.52 4.76 5.82
CA ILE A 54 0.18 4.41 5.30
C ILE A 54 0.12 4.78 3.82
N PRO A 55 0.63 3.92 2.92
CA PRO A 55 0.45 4.11 1.48
C PRO A 55 -0.95 3.69 1.04
N PHE A 56 -1.51 4.48 0.15
CA PHE A 56 -2.77 4.24 -0.53
C PHE A 56 -2.53 4.16 -2.03
N TYR A 57 -3.09 3.14 -2.67
CA TYR A 57 -3.00 2.88 -4.10
C TYR A 57 -4.39 2.92 -4.70
N TYR A 58 -4.53 3.63 -5.80
CA TYR A 58 -5.79 3.72 -6.52
C TYR A 58 -5.55 3.64 -8.02
N ASN A 59 -6.22 2.71 -8.67
CA ASN A 59 -6.24 2.62 -10.11
C ASN A 59 -7.65 2.33 -10.60
N SER A 60 -8.08 3.05 -11.63
CA SER A 60 -9.40 2.88 -12.26
C SER A 60 -9.32 2.91 -13.79
N TRP A 61 -8.16 2.53 -14.37
CA TRP A 61 -7.93 2.65 -15.80
C TRP A 61 -8.54 1.49 -16.60
N LYS A 62 -9.11 1.85 -17.75
CA LYS A 62 -9.37 0.95 -18.86
C LYS A 62 -8.33 1.28 -19.95
N TYR A 63 -7.45 0.34 -20.27
CA TYR A 63 -6.36 0.57 -21.23
C TYR A 63 -6.75 0.30 -22.68
N SER A 64 -7.75 -0.56 -22.94
CA SER A 64 -8.25 -0.96 -24.25
C SER A 64 -9.52 -1.78 -24.05
N ASP A 65 -10.18 -2.18 -25.15
CA ASP A 65 -11.45 -2.92 -25.11
C ASP A 65 -11.40 -4.23 -24.31
N ASN A 66 -10.19 -4.81 -24.12
CA ASN A 66 -9.99 -6.05 -23.37
C ASN A 66 -8.98 -5.94 -22.23
N LYS A 67 -8.59 -4.72 -21.78
CA LYS A 67 -7.59 -4.55 -20.70
C LYS A 67 -8.09 -3.56 -19.67
N MET A 68 -8.38 -4.07 -18.49
CA MET A 68 -8.83 -3.25 -17.36
C MET A 68 -8.08 -3.60 -16.09
N LEU A 69 -7.61 -2.59 -15.38
CA LEU A 69 -7.08 -2.73 -14.04
C LEU A 69 -7.76 -1.72 -13.12
N LYS A 70 -8.63 -2.20 -12.24
CA LYS A 70 -9.17 -1.41 -11.14
C LYS A 70 -8.62 -1.97 -9.84
N LEU A 71 -7.93 -1.15 -9.08
CA LEU A 71 -7.28 -1.52 -7.83
C LEU A 71 -7.51 -0.41 -6.80
N VAL A 72 -7.95 -0.80 -5.63
CA VAL A 72 -7.92 0.03 -4.42
C VAL A 72 -7.21 -0.78 -3.35
N MET A 73 -6.10 -0.26 -2.82
CA MET A 73 -5.32 -0.94 -1.80
C MET A 73 -4.79 0.04 -0.76
N VAL A 74 -4.81 -0.38 0.47
CA VAL A 74 -4.10 0.27 1.57
C VAL A 74 -3.15 -0.73 2.22
N GLN A 75 -1.94 -0.28 2.57
CA GLN A 75 -0.89 -1.15 3.11
C GLN A 75 -0.17 -0.49 4.29
N PRO A 76 -0.83 -0.32 5.45
CA PRO A 76 -0.21 0.24 6.64
C PRO A 76 0.98 -0.59 7.10
N GLU A 77 2.06 0.07 7.47
CA GLU A 77 3.33 -0.53 7.89
C GLU A 77 3.89 0.17 9.11
N LEU A 78 4.24 -0.59 10.12
CA LEU A 78 5.02 -0.15 11.26
C LEU A 78 6.50 -0.40 10.95
N ARG A 79 7.34 0.64 11.01
CA ARG A 79 8.78 0.58 10.70
C ARG A 79 9.62 0.83 11.93
N TYR A 80 10.58 -0.04 12.13
CA TYR A 80 11.63 0.11 13.14
C TYR A 80 12.97 0.40 12.46
N TRP A 81 13.55 1.55 12.75
CA TRP A 81 14.79 2.06 12.20
C TRP A 81 15.98 1.63 13.05
N LEU A 82 17.05 1.15 12.42
CA LEU A 82 18.27 0.75 13.13
C LEU A 82 19.04 1.96 13.67
N CYS A 83 19.03 3.05 12.89
CA CYS A 83 19.57 4.36 13.28
C CYS A 83 18.43 5.31 13.67
N ASP A 84 18.42 6.51 13.13
CA ASP A 84 17.32 7.47 13.32
C ASP A 84 16.24 7.27 12.28
N LYS A 85 15.00 7.67 12.61
CA LYS A 85 13.87 7.63 11.67
C LYS A 85 14.19 8.40 10.39
N PHE A 86 13.69 7.90 9.27
CA PHE A 86 13.89 8.43 7.91
C PHE A 86 15.34 8.36 7.40
N ASN A 87 16.22 7.58 8.03
CA ASN A 87 17.61 7.43 7.61
C ASN A 87 18.11 5.99 7.76
N GLY A 88 18.67 5.44 6.68
CA GLY A 88 19.32 4.13 6.69
C GLY A 88 18.37 2.94 6.67
N HIS A 89 18.76 1.89 7.35
CA HIS A 89 18.07 0.60 7.36
C HIS A 89 16.86 0.57 8.29
N PHE A 90 15.80 -0.11 7.86
CA PHE A 90 14.63 -0.37 8.68
C PHE A 90 14.06 -1.78 8.44
N PHE A 91 13.41 -2.29 9.44
CA PHE A 91 12.53 -3.45 9.36
C PHE A 91 11.09 -2.98 9.52
N GLY A 92 10.18 -3.59 8.76
CA GLY A 92 8.77 -3.25 8.81
C GLY A 92 7.88 -4.48 9.04
N PHE A 93 6.76 -4.24 9.69
CA PHE A 93 5.63 -5.15 9.72
C PHE A 93 4.47 -4.45 9.02
N HIS A 94 3.95 -5.05 7.95
CA HIS A 94 2.86 -4.47 7.19
C HIS A 94 1.63 -5.35 7.18
N LEU A 95 0.49 -4.70 7.17
CA LEU A 95 -0.79 -5.28 6.81
C LEU A 95 -1.16 -4.76 5.43
N MET A 96 -2.00 -5.49 4.72
CA MET A 96 -2.54 -5.03 3.46
C MET A 96 -3.99 -5.46 3.28
N GLY A 97 -4.75 -4.62 2.59
CA GLY A 97 -6.12 -4.93 2.24
C GLY A 97 -6.55 -4.14 1.03
N GLY A 98 -7.36 -4.76 0.18
CA GLY A 98 -7.82 -4.10 -1.02
C GLY A 98 -8.87 -4.85 -1.80
N ALA A 99 -9.34 -4.19 -2.85
CA ALA A 99 -10.25 -4.74 -3.82
C ALA A 99 -9.67 -4.57 -5.22
N TYR A 100 -9.88 -5.55 -6.06
CA TYR A 100 -9.42 -5.51 -7.45
C TYR A 100 -10.48 -6.01 -8.41
N ASN A 101 -10.37 -5.53 -9.65
CA ASN A 101 -11.16 -5.98 -10.77
C ASN A 101 -10.27 -5.85 -12.01
N THR A 102 -9.78 -6.98 -12.49
CA THR A 102 -8.78 -7.04 -13.55
C THR A 102 -9.16 -8.02 -14.64
N THR A 103 -8.80 -7.68 -15.88
CA THR A 103 -8.93 -8.52 -17.05
C THR A 103 -7.86 -8.15 -18.09
N GLY A 104 -7.41 -9.11 -18.88
CA GLY A 104 -6.50 -8.87 -20.02
C GLY A 104 -5.08 -8.43 -19.65
N ILE A 105 -4.65 -8.53 -18.41
CA ILE A 105 -3.36 -8.02 -17.93
C ILE A 105 -2.49 -9.13 -17.36
N ASP A 106 -1.23 -9.15 -17.77
CA ASP A 106 -0.21 -10.03 -17.20
C ASP A 106 0.49 -9.32 -16.05
N LEU A 107 0.24 -9.75 -14.83
CA LEU A 107 0.87 -9.17 -13.64
C LEU A 107 1.96 -10.12 -13.15
N PRO A 108 3.22 -9.69 -13.03
CA PRO A 108 4.27 -10.47 -12.42
C PRO A 108 3.89 -10.77 -10.96
N PHE A 109 4.13 -12.00 -10.53
CA PHE A 109 3.76 -12.49 -9.19
C PHE A 109 2.25 -12.55 -8.90
N SER A 110 1.41 -12.54 -9.94
CA SER A 110 -0.02 -12.78 -9.78
C SER A 110 -0.28 -14.20 -9.27
N PRO A 111 -1.23 -14.39 -8.35
CA PRO A 111 -1.69 -15.72 -7.98
C PRO A 111 -2.55 -16.40 -9.06
N PHE A 112 -2.82 -15.72 -10.19
CA PHE A 112 -3.69 -16.20 -11.27
C PHE A 112 -2.91 -16.33 -12.57
N ASP A 113 -3.02 -17.50 -13.22
CA ASP A 113 -2.31 -17.83 -14.45
C ASP A 113 -3.09 -17.38 -15.71
N ASP A 114 -4.44 -17.28 -15.61
CA ASP A 114 -5.35 -17.02 -16.74
C ASP A 114 -5.94 -15.59 -16.75
N LEU A 115 -5.21 -14.60 -16.26
CA LEU A 115 -5.68 -13.20 -16.23
C LEU A 115 -5.92 -12.59 -17.62
N LYS A 116 -5.39 -13.22 -18.68
CA LYS A 116 -5.52 -12.75 -20.06
C LYS A 116 -6.91 -13.02 -20.64
N ASP A 117 -7.54 -14.14 -20.24
CA ASP A 117 -8.75 -14.67 -20.87
C ASP A 117 -10.02 -14.45 -20.02
N PHE A 118 -9.85 -14.19 -18.74
CA PHE A 118 -10.93 -14.10 -17.78
C PHE A 118 -10.86 -12.84 -16.93
N ARG A 119 -12.04 -12.38 -16.51
CA ARG A 119 -12.16 -11.27 -15.57
C ARG A 119 -12.17 -11.79 -14.13
N TYR A 120 -11.27 -11.24 -13.32
CA TYR A 120 -11.18 -11.53 -11.90
C TYR A 120 -11.59 -10.32 -11.08
N LYS A 121 -12.60 -10.48 -10.25
CA LYS A 121 -13.05 -9.45 -9.31
C LYS A 121 -13.02 -10.02 -7.90
N GLY A 122 -12.40 -9.30 -6.97
CA GLY A 122 -12.30 -9.82 -5.61
C GLY A 122 -11.74 -8.83 -4.61
N HIS A 123 -11.47 -9.38 -3.44
CA HIS A 123 -10.84 -8.69 -2.33
C HIS A 123 -9.69 -9.53 -1.83
N PHE A 124 -8.68 -8.88 -1.31
CA PHE A 124 -7.56 -9.53 -0.65
C PHE A 124 -7.23 -8.82 0.66
N TYR A 125 -6.69 -9.58 1.59
CA TYR A 125 -6.12 -9.08 2.83
C TYR A 125 -4.98 -9.98 3.27
N GLY A 126 -4.03 -9.40 3.95
CA GLY A 126 -2.84 -10.12 4.36
C GLY A 126 -1.90 -9.27 5.18
N GLY A 127 -0.71 -9.79 5.36
CA GLY A 127 0.35 -9.09 6.06
C GLY A 127 1.68 -9.78 5.88
N GLY A 128 2.74 -9.11 6.29
CA GLY A 128 4.08 -9.62 6.14
C GLY A 128 5.12 -8.76 6.83
N VAL A 129 6.36 -9.13 6.60
CA VAL A 129 7.53 -8.41 7.06
C VAL A 129 8.26 -7.80 5.88
N SER A 130 8.89 -6.67 6.11
CA SER A 130 9.64 -5.96 5.10
C SER A 130 11.01 -5.54 5.63
N TYR A 131 11.91 -5.33 4.70
CA TYR A 131 13.20 -4.71 4.94
C TYR A 131 13.40 -3.62 3.89
N GLY A 132 13.97 -2.50 4.31
CA GLY A 132 14.23 -1.41 3.41
C GLY A 132 15.42 -0.57 3.83
N TYR A 133 15.82 0.26 2.89
CA TYR A 133 16.86 1.26 3.08
C TYR A 133 16.41 2.60 2.53
N GLN A 134 16.68 3.67 3.27
CA GLN A 134 16.38 5.04 2.88
C GLN A 134 17.66 5.86 2.75
N PHE A 135 17.85 6.40 1.54
CA PHE A 135 18.96 7.30 1.20
C PHE A 135 18.52 8.74 1.42
N VAL A 136 19.27 9.50 2.19
CA VAL A 136 19.06 10.92 2.37
C VAL A 136 19.72 11.65 1.20
N LEU A 137 18.93 12.27 0.33
CA LEU A 137 19.42 13.05 -0.83
C LEU A 137 19.64 14.53 -0.49
N GLY A 138 18.98 15.03 0.55
CA GLY A 138 19.08 16.41 0.95
C GLY A 138 18.21 16.74 2.16
N ARG A 139 17.94 18.01 2.39
CA ARG A 139 17.21 18.47 3.59
C ARG A 139 15.77 17.97 3.65
N HIS A 140 15.13 17.78 2.50
CA HIS A 140 13.72 17.42 2.39
C HIS A 140 13.46 16.17 1.57
N TRP A 141 14.41 15.74 0.74
CA TRP A 141 14.22 14.66 -0.21
C TRP A 141 15.00 13.41 0.15
N ASN A 142 14.33 12.30 0.17
CA ASN A 142 14.91 10.97 0.37
C ASN A 142 14.44 10.03 -0.75
N LEU A 143 15.24 9.01 -1.01
CA LEU A 143 14.89 7.89 -1.86
C LEU A 143 14.88 6.62 -1.01
N GLY A 144 13.82 5.83 -1.09
CA GLY A 144 13.67 4.60 -0.32
C GLY A 144 13.47 3.38 -1.20
N ALA A 145 14.15 2.28 -0.86
CA ALA A 145 13.90 0.98 -1.45
C ALA A 145 13.36 0.03 -0.36
N THR A 146 12.30 -0.71 -0.67
CA THR A 146 11.67 -1.65 0.28
C THR A 146 11.26 -2.92 -0.44
N ILE A 147 11.55 -4.06 0.19
CA ILE A 147 11.08 -5.37 -0.25
C ILE A 147 10.43 -6.07 0.94
N GLY A 148 9.36 -6.81 0.71
CA GLY A 148 8.63 -7.50 1.76
C GLY A 148 8.05 -8.83 1.29
N LEU A 149 8.04 -9.76 2.23
CA LEU A 149 7.48 -11.10 2.07
C LEU A 149 6.34 -11.28 3.06
N GLY A 150 5.34 -12.03 2.67
CA GLY A 150 4.20 -12.25 3.55
C GLY A 150 3.18 -13.22 2.99
N TYR A 151 2.03 -13.17 3.63
CA TYR A 151 0.88 -13.98 3.31
C TYR A 151 -0.30 -13.11 2.91
N ALA A 152 -1.02 -13.52 1.88
CA ALA A 152 -2.27 -12.89 1.47
C ALA A 152 -3.36 -13.94 1.23
N TYR A 153 -4.54 -13.67 1.75
CA TYR A 153 -5.76 -14.40 1.47
C TYR A 153 -6.57 -13.64 0.42
N VAL A 154 -6.79 -14.28 -0.72
CA VAL A 154 -7.45 -13.69 -1.88
C VAL A 154 -8.77 -14.39 -2.12
N ARG A 155 -9.88 -13.64 -2.09
CA ARG A 155 -11.21 -14.10 -2.51
C ARG A 155 -11.48 -13.56 -3.90
N TYR A 156 -11.92 -14.42 -4.80
CA TYR A 156 -12.17 -14.00 -6.18
C TYR A 156 -13.46 -14.61 -6.75
N LYS A 157 -13.95 -13.92 -7.76
CA LYS A 157 -14.98 -14.40 -8.68
C LYS A 157 -14.42 -14.31 -10.07
N LYS A 158 -14.51 -15.41 -10.83
CA LYS A 158 -14.11 -15.52 -12.23
C LYS A 158 -15.32 -15.37 -13.13
N TYR A 159 -15.20 -14.53 -14.16
CA TYR A 159 -16.25 -14.28 -15.15
C TYR A 159 -15.70 -14.57 -16.55
N GLU A 160 -16.58 -15.05 -17.45
CA GLU A 160 -16.22 -15.44 -18.82
C GLU A 160 -15.96 -14.22 -19.74
N CYS A 161 -16.63 -13.10 -19.51
CA CYS A 161 -16.52 -11.87 -20.30
C CYS A 161 -16.34 -10.62 -19.45
N GLU A 162 -15.88 -9.52 -20.07
CA GLU A 162 -15.57 -8.27 -19.41
C GLU A 162 -16.76 -7.56 -18.77
N GLU A 163 -17.90 -7.50 -19.43
CA GLU A 163 -19.06 -6.71 -18.97
C GLU A 163 -20.33 -7.54 -18.69
N CYS A 164 -20.57 -8.65 -19.41
CA CYS A 164 -21.86 -9.37 -19.39
C CYS A 164 -21.74 -10.89 -19.23
N GLY A 165 -20.59 -11.44 -18.81
CA GLY A 165 -20.41 -12.88 -18.66
C GLY A 165 -21.02 -13.44 -17.38
N ASP A 166 -21.49 -14.66 -17.44
CA ASP A 166 -21.93 -15.41 -16.28
C ASP A 166 -20.77 -15.69 -15.31
N MET A 167 -21.09 -15.77 -14.04
CA MET A 167 -20.12 -16.10 -12.99
C MET A 167 -19.74 -17.57 -13.11
N LEU A 168 -18.52 -17.86 -13.55
CA LEU A 168 -18.02 -19.23 -13.73
C LEU A 168 -17.65 -19.87 -12.40
N GLU A 169 -16.94 -19.12 -11.54
CA GLU A 169 -16.37 -19.64 -10.32
C GLU A 169 -16.32 -18.58 -9.21
N LYS A 170 -16.56 -19.03 -7.98
CA LYS A 170 -16.29 -18.28 -6.76
C LYS A 170 -15.39 -19.10 -5.87
N SER A 171 -14.17 -18.66 -5.65
CA SER A 171 -13.17 -19.41 -4.89
C SER A 171 -12.27 -18.49 -4.08
N ASN A 172 -11.34 -19.09 -3.37
CA ASN A 172 -10.34 -18.40 -2.57
C ASN A 172 -8.98 -19.05 -2.77
N LYS A 173 -7.94 -18.25 -2.70
CA LYS A 173 -6.56 -18.71 -2.85
C LYS A 173 -5.68 -18.11 -1.75
N ASN A 174 -4.79 -18.94 -1.23
CA ASN A 174 -3.74 -18.53 -0.30
C ASN A 174 -2.49 -18.22 -1.10
N TYR A 175 -1.88 -17.09 -0.85
CA TYR A 175 -0.65 -16.66 -1.51
C TYR A 175 0.44 -16.44 -0.48
N TRP A 176 1.60 -17.06 -0.71
CA TRP A 176 2.83 -16.84 0.01
C TRP A 176 3.88 -16.33 -0.95
N GLY A 177 4.50 -15.19 -0.63
CA GLY A 177 5.50 -14.62 -1.52
C GLY A 177 5.74 -13.15 -1.31
N PRO A 178 6.28 -12.44 -2.32
CA PRO A 178 6.48 -11.00 -2.27
C PRO A 178 5.15 -10.26 -2.10
N THR A 179 5.00 -9.54 -0.99
CA THR A 179 3.79 -8.75 -0.69
C THR A 179 4.05 -7.25 -0.75
N LYS A 180 5.31 -6.85 -0.85
CA LYS A 180 5.72 -5.46 -0.97
C LYS A 180 6.97 -5.33 -1.83
N ALA A 181 6.92 -4.42 -2.81
CA ALA A 181 8.06 -3.92 -3.56
C ALA A 181 7.86 -2.43 -3.81
N ALA A 182 8.78 -1.59 -3.34
CA ALA A 182 8.61 -0.16 -3.45
C ALA A 182 9.95 0.54 -3.68
N LEU A 183 9.93 1.46 -4.65
CA LEU A 183 10.95 2.49 -4.82
C LEU A 183 10.26 3.84 -4.55
N ASN A 184 10.48 4.40 -3.38
CA ASN A 184 9.76 5.58 -2.93
C ASN A 184 10.59 6.85 -3.11
N LEU A 185 10.00 7.85 -3.74
CA LEU A 185 10.44 9.24 -3.62
C LEU A 185 9.70 9.85 -2.42
N ILE A 186 10.46 10.44 -1.50
CA ILE A 186 9.98 10.83 -0.18
C ILE A 186 10.30 12.30 0.06
N TYR A 187 9.29 13.07 0.42
CA TYR A 187 9.44 14.45 0.86
C TYR A 187 9.18 14.54 2.36
N ILE A 188 10.19 14.97 3.13
CA ILE A 188 10.11 15.13 4.58
C ILE A 188 9.60 16.54 4.88
N CYS A 189 8.42 16.60 5.53
CA CYS A 189 7.89 17.83 6.07
C CYS A 189 8.56 18.09 7.43
N LEU A 190 9.47 19.06 7.47
CA LEU A 190 10.08 19.53 8.71
C LEU A 190 9.02 20.33 9.47
N LEU A 191 8.31 19.70 10.40
CA LEU A 191 7.55 20.44 11.40
C LEU A 191 8.58 21.03 12.36
N TYR A 192 8.61 22.35 12.42
CA TYR A 192 9.47 23.13 13.30
C TYR A 192 9.22 22.71 14.75
N THR A 193 10.16 22.01 15.38
CA THR A 193 10.28 22.01 16.82
C THR A 193 11.18 23.21 17.15
N SER A 194 10.59 24.31 17.59
CA SER A 194 11.37 25.35 18.26
C SER A 194 11.98 24.74 19.52
N ASP A 195 13.31 24.73 19.58
CA ASP A 195 14.05 24.50 20.81
C ASP A 195 13.63 25.49 21.91
#